data_385047d95879ba72c8f8952f9a5e768d
#
_entry.id   385047d95879ba72c8f8952f9a5e768d
#
_cell.length_a   1.000
_cell.length_b   1.000
_cell.length_c   1.000
_cell.angle_alpha   90.00
_cell.angle_beta   90.00
_cell.angle_gamma   90.00
#
_symmetry.space_group_name_H-M   'P 1'
#
loop_
_entity.id
_entity.type
_entity.pdbx_description
1 polymer ?
#
loop_
_entity_poly.entity_id
_entity_poly.type
_entity_poly.pdbx_seq_one_letter_code
_entity_poly.pdbx_strand_id
1 'polypeptide(L)'
;MILKPKILKNVKDVEYMDDFDDWYIFKENSSDYAELPKNMIFYGPPGTGKTYHTLLYAVAVIEEKSLSDIVNEPLEDIIKRYHHYTADGLIEFTTFHQSYSYEEFIEGIRPVMTSDSDNVISDVKYKVSSGLFKNFCDRAKQSIQTNHVFIIDEINRGNIAKIFGELITLIEPSKRIGQLEGTYTRLPYSKESFGVPDNIYIIGTMNTADRSISTIDTALRRRFQFKEIQPDPSVLSKIYVEELSIQQLLSHMNQKISVLYDREHTIGHAYFMPLKNNPTVETLASIFKSAILPLLQEYFYEDYEKIRLVLGDNKKVNESEQFIIKNVVDYDALFGSTDFDLGDSFQYKINAAAFSIIKAYHSI
;
A
#
# COMPACT_ATOMS: atom_id res chain seq x y z
N MET A 1 20.33 -47.12 3.18
CA MET A 1 21.09 -46.36 4.17
C MET A 1 20.49 -44.95 4.23
N ILE A 2 19.61 -44.73 5.18
CA ILE A 2 18.75 -43.53 5.26
C ILE A 2 19.49 -42.53 6.16
N LEU A 3 19.92 -41.39 5.64
CA LEU A 3 20.51 -40.32 6.42
C LEU A 3 19.39 -39.52 7.10
N LYS A 4 19.39 -39.52 8.44
CA LYS A 4 18.52 -38.70 9.27
C LYS A 4 19.03 -37.25 9.27
N PRO A 5 18.15 -36.24 9.17
CA PRO A 5 18.56 -34.85 9.33
C PRO A 5 18.87 -34.52 10.80
N LYS A 6 19.95 -33.78 11.03
CA LYS A 6 20.32 -33.23 12.33
C LYS A 6 19.30 -32.17 12.75
N ILE A 7 18.64 -32.43 13.87
CA ILE A 7 17.77 -31.46 14.55
C ILE A 7 18.63 -30.39 15.18
N LEU A 8 18.49 -29.13 14.73
CA LEU A 8 19.00 -27.96 15.42
C LEU A 8 18.10 -27.68 16.65
N LYS A 9 18.70 -27.83 17.85
CA LYS A 9 18.08 -27.41 19.12
C LYS A 9 18.28 -25.89 19.23
N ASN A 10 17.21 -25.21 19.46
CA ASN A 10 16.92 -23.89 20.01
C ASN A 10 16.01 -23.06 19.10
N VAL A 11 14.71 -23.39 19.17
CA VAL A 11 13.64 -22.44 18.85
C VAL A 11 12.72 -22.48 20.08
N LYS A 12 12.77 -21.45 20.90
CA LYS A 12 11.74 -21.14 21.90
C LYS A 12 10.90 -20.01 21.30
N ASP A 13 9.60 -20.17 21.44
CA ASP A 13 8.52 -19.23 21.13
C ASP A 13 8.11 -19.16 19.65
N VAL A 14 7.38 -20.21 19.23
CA VAL A 14 6.46 -20.13 18.09
C VAL A 14 5.05 -20.37 18.64
N GLU A 15 4.22 -19.34 18.70
CA GLU A 15 2.78 -19.48 18.86
C GLU A 15 2.17 -19.89 17.52
N TYR A 16 1.53 -21.07 17.50
CA TYR A 16 0.73 -21.54 16.37
C TYR A 16 -0.64 -20.85 16.42
N MET A 17 -0.99 -20.16 15.36
CA MET A 17 -2.37 -19.82 15.02
C MET A 17 -2.81 -20.71 13.86
N ASP A 18 -3.85 -21.51 14.11
CA ASP A 18 -4.49 -22.40 13.14
C ASP A 18 -5.16 -21.61 11.99
N ASP A 19 -5.06 -22.16 10.77
CA ASP A 19 -5.82 -21.86 9.56
C ASP A 19 -5.48 -20.62 8.68
N PHE A 20 -4.22 -20.19 8.61
CA PHE A 20 -3.69 -19.56 7.39
C PHE A 20 -2.22 -19.94 7.20
N ASP A 21 -2.00 -20.95 6.38
CA ASP A 21 -0.69 -21.54 6.11
C ASP A 21 0.34 -20.54 5.58
N ASP A 22 1.54 -20.63 6.17
CA ASP A 22 2.84 -20.22 5.65
C ASP A 22 3.14 -18.70 5.54
N TRP A 23 2.89 -17.95 6.60
CA TRP A 23 3.50 -16.62 6.75
C TRP A 23 4.75 -16.71 7.63
N TYR A 24 5.93 -16.76 7.03
CA TYR A 24 7.18 -16.55 7.75
C TYR A 24 7.29 -15.09 8.19
N ILE A 25 7.02 -14.83 9.47
CA ILE A 25 7.33 -13.55 10.11
C ILE A 25 8.83 -13.57 10.43
N PHE A 26 9.63 -12.89 9.62
CA PHE A 26 11.01 -12.60 10.02
C PHE A 26 10.98 -11.49 11.08
N LYS A 27 11.19 -11.87 12.37
CA LYS A 27 11.69 -10.91 13.36
C LYS A 27 13.12 -10.54 12.94
N GLU A 28 13.36 -9.27 12.62
CA GLU A 28 14.69 -8.73 12.43
C GLU A 28 15.49 -8.89 13.73
N ASN A 29 16.28 -9.96 13.84
CA ASN A 29 17.44 -9.98 14.72
C ASN A 29 18.60 -9.38 13.94
N SER A 30 19.03 -8.22 14.42
CA SER A 30 20.20 -7.48 13.97
C SER A 30 21.44 -8.38 13.93
N SER A 31 21.99 -8.58 12.75
CA SER A 31 23.38 -8.58 12.36
C SER A 31 23.53 -9.36 11.05
N ASP A 32 24.26 -8.75 10.18
CA ASP A 32 24.71 -9.20 8.87
C ASP A 32 23.84 -8.73 7.70
N TYR A 33 24.50 -8.12 6.74
CA TYR A 33 24.02 -7.67 5.43
C TYR A 33 23.14 -8.73 4.76
N ALA A 34 21.90 -8.84 5.19
CA ALA A 34 20.92 -9.65 4.47
C ALA A 34 20.70 -8.94 3.13
N GLU A 35 21.10 -9.57 2.05
CA GLU A 35 20.85 -9.11 0.69
C GLU A 35 19.36 -8.81 0.54
N LEU A 36 19.01 -7.55 0.21
CA LEU A 36 17.63 -7.15 0.04
C LEU A 36 16.98 -8.02 -1.06
N PRO A 37 15.76 -8.49 -0.88
CA PRO A 37 15.13 -9.39 -1.81
C PRO A 37 14.92 -8.73 -3.18
N LYS A 38 15.17 -9.49 -4.26
CA LYS A 38 15.00 -9.00 -5.64
C LYS A 38 13.55 -8.60 -5.96
N ASN A 39 12.58 -9.24 -5.31
CA ASN A 39 11.16 -8.94 -5.49
C ASN A 39 10.48 -8.84 -4.12
N MET A 40 9.85 -7.70 -3.83
CA MET A 40 9.18 -7.44 -2.56
C MET A 40 7.82 -6.78 -2.77
N ILE A 41 6.85 -7.10 -1.93
CA ILE A 41 5.57 -6.39 -1.84
C ILE A 41 5.35 -5.91 -0.41
N PHE A 42 5.20 -4.59 -0.25
CA PHE A 42 4.71 -3.97 0.98
C PHE A 42 3.19 -3.96 0.97
N TYR A 43 2.57 -4.58 1.96
CA TYR A 43 1.12 -4.63 2.05
C TYR A 43 0.63 -4.18 3.42
N GLY A 44 -0.63 -3.76 3.52
CA GLY A 44 -1.25 -3.33 4.77
C GLY A 44 -2.30 -2.24 4.56
N PRO A 45 -2.89 -1.74 5.66
CA PRO A 45 -3.91 -0.71 5.63
C PRO A 45 -3.43 0.60 4.96
N PRO A 46 -4.34 1.45 4.46
CA PRO A 46 -3.97 2.74 3.89
C PRO A 46 -3.36 3.68 4.94
N GLY A 47 -2.41 4.52 4.51
CA GLY A 47 -1.77 5.50 5.40
C GLY A 47 -0.76 4.92 6.40
N THR A 48 -0.24 3.71 6.17
CA THR A 48 0.79 3.06 7.02
C THR A 48 2.22 3.38 6.59
N GLY A 49 2.41 4.19 5.53
CA GLY A 49 3.74 4.56 5.04
C GLY A 49 4.37 3.58 4.04
N LYS A 50 3.57 2.73 3.36
CA LYS A 50 4.08 1.81 2.33
C LYS A 50 4.96 2.50 1.30
N THR A 51 4.50 3.61 0.72
CA THR A 51 5.25 4.41 -0.25
C THR A 51 6.55 4.98 0.34
N TYR A 52 6.55 5.36 1.62
CA TYR A 52 7.75 5.76 2.33
C TYR A 52 8.79 4.63 2.40
N HIS A 53 8.33 3.42 2.71
CA HIS A 53 9.21 2.24 2.73
C HIS A 53 9.76 1.91 1.34
N THR A 54 9.00 2.08 0.25
CA THR A 54 9.55 1.86 -1.10
C THR A 54 10.69 2.82 -1.43
N LEU A 55 10.60 4.07 -1.00
CA LEU A 55 11.65 5.06 -1.17
C LEU A 55 12.94 4.66 -0.43
N LEU A 56 12.83 4.26 0.86
CA LEU A 56 13.97 3.82 1.65
C LEU A 56 14.65 2.60 1.04
N TYR A 57 13.86 1.59 0.64
CA TYR A 57 14.37 0.38 0.02
C TYR A 57 15.04 0.66 -1.33
N ALA A 58 14.47 1.53 -2.15
CA ALA A 58 15.06 1.88 -3.44
C ALA A 58 16.45 2.51 -3.28
N VAL A 59 16.59 3.44 -2.33
CA VAL A 59 17.89 4.06 -2.06
C VAL A 59 18.88 3.05 -1.47
N ALA A 60 18.44 2.21 -0.53
CA ALA A 60 19.26 1.16 0.07
C ALA A 60 19.80 0.17 -0.97
N VAL A 61 18.94 -0.27 -1.91
CA VAL A 61 19.31 -1.18 -3.01
C VAL A 61 20.37 -0.57 -3.93
N ILE A 62 20.18 0.70 -4.35
CA ILE A 62 21.10 1.35 -5.30
C ILE A 62 22.46 1.62 -4.64
N GLU A 63 22.47 1.98 -3.37
CA GLU A 63 23.70 2.28 -2.62
C GLU A 63 24.35 1.04 -1.98
N GLU A 64 23.74 -0.13 -2.13
CA GLU A 64 24.18 -1.39 -1.51
C GLU A 64 24.39 -1.26 0.01
N LYS A 65 23.52 -0.48 0.65
CA LYS A 65 23.52 -0.23 2.10
C LYS A 65 22.47 -1.05 2.80
N SER A 66 22.65 -1.28 4.10
CA SER A 66 21.61 -1.85 4.92
C SER A 66 20.43 -0.86 5.08
N LEU A 67 19.22 -1.40 5.24
CA LEU A 67 18.04 -0.55 5.48
C LEU A 67 18.17 0.25 6.78
N SER A 68 18.83 -0.33 7.81
CA SER A 68 19.10 0.34 9.09
C SER A 68 20.00 1.56 8.93
N ASP A 69 20.97 1.53 8.02
CA ASP A 69 21.84 2.68 7.76
C ASP A 69 21.04 3.82 7.13
N ILE A 70 20.18 3.50 6.14
CA ILE A 70 19.36 4.50 5.47
C ILE A 70 18.31 5.12 6.40
N VAL A 71 17.62 4.32 7.22
CA VAL A 71 16.57 4.81 8.14
C VAL A 71 17.10 5.83 9.15
N ASN A 72 18.38 5.74 9.53
CA ASN A 72 19.01 6.66 10.47
C ASN A 72 19.48 8.00 9.83
N GLU A 73 19.40 8.12 8.51
CA GLU A 73 19.78 9.35 7.80
C GLU A 73 18.62 10.37 7.78
N PRO A 74 18.91 11.68 7.61
CA PRO A 74 17.86 12.69 7.43
C PRO A 74 16.98 12.40 6.22
N LEU A 75 15.66 12.38 6.41
CA LEU A 75 14.71 12.08 5.36
C LEU A 75 14.86 12.96 4.11
N GLU A 76 15.15 14.25 4.30
CA GLU A 76 15.33 15.20 3.19
C GLU A 76 16.48 14.79 2.26
N ASP A 77 17.57 14.25 2.81
CA ASP A 77 18.72 13.82 2.03
C ASP A 77 18.44 12.51 1.29
N ILE A 78 17.65 11.62 1.89
CA ILE A 78 17.19 10.39 1.23
C ILE A 78 16.27 10.74 0.04
N ILE A 79 15.32 11.67 0.24
CA ILE A 79 14.42 12.14 -0.81
C ILE A 79 15.19 12.77 -1.98
N LYS A 80 16.21 13.60 -1.71
CA LYS A 80 17.06 14.20 -2.76
C LYS A 80 17.76 13.13 -3.59
N ARG A 81 18.32 12.12 -2.95
CA ARG A 81 19.00 11.00 -3.63
C ARG A 81 18.00 10.16 -4.45
N TYR A 82 16.84 9.87 -3.89
CA TYR A 82 15.77 9.19 -4.61
C TYR A 82 15.39 9.91 -5.91
N HIS A 83 15.20 11.23 -5.86
CA HIS A 83 14.91 12.02 -7.05
C HIS A 83 16.08 12.05 -8.05
N HIS A 84 17.32 12.09 -7.56
CA HIS A 84 18.52 11.99 -8.42
C HIS A 84 18.55 10.64 -9.16
N TYR A 85 18.38 9.52 -8.45
CA TYR A 85 18.34 8.19 -9.05
C TYR A 85 17.16 7.98 -10.00
N THR A 86 16.03 8.63 -9.73
CA THR A 86 14.89 8.62 -10.66
C THR A 86 15.24 9.38 -11.94
N ALA A 87 15.87 10.54 -11.84
CA ALA A 87 16.31 11.33 -13.00
C ALA A 87 17.38 10.59 -13.84
N ASP A 88 18.25 9.82 -13.21
CA ASP A 88 19.26 8.98 -13.86
C ASP A 88 18.67 7.69 -14.47
N GLY A 89 17.37 7.42 -14.25
CA GLY A 89 16.71 6.23 -14.76
C GLY A 89 17.05 4.93 -14.02
N LEU A 90 17.65 5.02 -12.84
CA LEU A 90 17.93 3.89 -11.96
C LEU A 90 16.68 3.46 -11.16
N ILE A 91 15.75 4.40 -10.96
CA ILE A 91 14.44 4.14 -10.38
C ILE A 91 13.38 4.44 -11.43
N GLU A 92 12.46 3.50 -11.63
CA GLU A 92 11.26 3.69 -12.44
C GLU A 92 10.03 3.42 -11.58
N PHE A 93 8.97 4.21 -11.75
CA PHE A 93 7.74 4.12 -10.98
C PHE A 93 6.53 4.00 -11.89
N THR A 94 5.63 3.09 -11.56
CA THR A 94 4.32 2.98 -12.23
C THR A 94 3.24 2.64 -11.21
N THR A 95 1.99 2.98 -11.52
CA THR A 95 0.82 2.58 -10.74
C THR A 95 -0.04 1.64 -11.58
N PHE A 96 -0.37 0.46 -11.06
CA PHE A 96 -1.29 -0.43 -11.74
C PHE A 96 -2.73 0.03 -11.54
N HIS A 97 -3.55 -0.17 -12.57
CA HIS A 97 -4.99 0.07 -12.58
C HIS A 97 -5.68 -1.01 -13.43
N GLN A 98 -7.01 -1.08 -13.37
CA GLN A 98 -7.77 -2.15 -14.02
C GLN A 98 -7.53 -2.26 -15.52
N SER A 99 -7.25 -1.13 -16.20
CA SER A 99 -7.00 -1.10 -17.65
C SER A 99 -5.52 -1.25 -18.02
N TYR A 100 -4.61 -1.38 -17.03
CA TYR A 100 -3.17 -1.54 -17.33
C TYR A 100 -2.92 -2.87 -18.02
N SER A 101 -2.16 -2.84 -19.12
CA SER A 101 -2.05 -3.96 -20.05
C SER A 101 -0.61 -4.46 -20.24
N TYR A 102 -0.47 -5.65 -20.82
CA TYR A 102 0.80 -6.21 -21.28
C TYR A 102 1.49 -5.26 -22.28
N GLU A 103 0.69 -4.64 -23.16
CA GLU A 103 1.18 -3.75 -24.21
C GLU A 103 1.79 -2.46 -23.65
N GLU A 104 1.34 -2.02 -22.49
CA GLU A 104 1.92 -0.85 -21.81
C GLU A 104 3.15 -1.23 -21.00
N PHE A 105 3.17 -2.47 -20.48
CA PHE A 105 4.22 -2.93 -19.58
C PHE A 105 5.42 -3.53 -20.34
N ILE A 106 5.16 -4.40 -21.31
CA ILE A 106 6.20 -5.17 -22.02
C ILE A 106 6.38 -4.69 -23.46
N GLU A 107 5.43 -4.96 -24.34
CA GLU A 107 5.44 -4.49 -25.72
C GLU A 107 4.05 -4.58 -26.35
N GLY A 108 3.77 -3.69 -27.29
CA GLY A 108 2.49 -3.67 -27.98
C GLY A 108 2.55 -3.02 -29.34
N ILE A 109 1.52 -3.22 -30.15
CA ILE A 109 1.39 -2.61 -31.46
C ILE A 109 0.74 -1.22 -31.31
N ARG A 110 1.43 -0.17 -31.74
CA ARG A 110 0.92 1.20 -31.69
C ARG A 110 0.82 1.82 -33.09
N PRO A 111 -0.24 2.60 -33.37
CA PRO A 111 -0.33 3.33 -34.61
C PRO A 111 0.71 4.47 -34.61
N VAL A 112 1.39 4.64 -35.74
CA VAL A 112 2.32 5.76 -35.99
C VAL A 112 1.82 6.52 -37.21
N MET A 113 1.60 7.82 -37.04
CA MET A 113 1.29 8.69 -38.14
C MET A 113 2.57 9.00 -38.90
N THR A 114 2.63 8.68 -40.20
CA THR A 114 3.70 9.13 -41.08
C THR A 114 3.25 10.42 -41.80
N SER A 115 3.94 11.52 -41.53
CA SER A 115 3.81 12.74 -42.35
C SER A 115 4.80 12.62 -43.50
N ASP A 116 4.31 12.51 -44.74
CA ASP A 116 5.11 12.84 -45.89
C ASP A 116 5.21 14.37 -45.99
N SER A 117 6.27 14.85 -46.67
CA SER A 117 6.71 16.25 -46.76
C SER A 117 5.67 17.24 -47.31
N ASP A 118 4.47 16.80 -47.68
CA ASP A 118 3.41 17.62 -48.31
C ASP A 118 2.12 17.75 -47.48
N ASN A 119 2.19 17.70 -46.15
CA ASN A 119 1.03 17.94 -45.25
C ASN A 119 -0.23 17.09 -45.50
N VAL A 120 -0.14 15.98 -46.22
CA VAL A 120 -1.23 15.03 -46.38
C VAL A 120 -0.98 13.87 -45.41
N ILE A 121 -1.87 13.69 -44.40
CA ILE A 121 -1.89 12.49 -43.52
C ILE A 121 -2.27 11.32 -44.42
N SER A 122 -1.28 10.54 -44.88
CA SER A 122 -1.54 9.56 -45.90
C SER A 122 -1.75 8.15 -45.43
N ASP A 123 -1.13 7.68 -44.32
CA ASP A 123 -1.31 6.31 -43.86
C ASP A 123 -1.06 6.12 -42.36
N VAL A 124 -1.87 5.28 -41.68
CA VAL A 124 -1.61 4.78 -40.35
C VAL A 124 -0.75 3.54 -40.47
N LYS A 125 0.51 3.63 -40.09
CA LYS A 125 1.39 2.47 -39.98
C LYS A 125 1.39 1.96 -38.56
N TYR A 126 1.50 0.66 -38.40
CA TYR A 126 1.60 0.02 -37.09
C TYR A 126 3.05 -0.34 -36.80
N LYS A 127 3.50 -0.02 -35.57
CA LYS A 127 4.84 -0.35 -35.10
C LYS A 127 4.75 -1.06 -33.74
N VAL A 128 5.58 -2.09 -33.55
CA VAL A 128 5.80 -2.68 -32.22
C VAL A 128 6.60 -1.67 -31.39
N SER A 129 6.06 -1.29 -30.24
CA SER A 129 6.69 -0.39 -29.28
C SER A 129 6.97 -1.12 -27.98
N SER A 130 8.15 -0.91 -27.40
CA SER A 130 8.48 -1.42 -26.08
C SER A 130 7.66 -0.71 -25.02
N GLY A 131 7.18 -1.46 -24.03
CA GLY A 131 6.51 -0.96 -22.83
C GLY A 131 7.51 -0.50 -21.77
N LEU A 132 6.97 -0.03 -20.65
CA LEU A 132 7.76 0.61 -19.59
C LEU A 132 8.80 -0.35 -18.98
N PHE A 133 8.39 -1.56 -18.60
CA PHE A 133 9.28 -2.52 -17.95
C PHE A 133 10.34 -3.08 -18.92
N LYS A 134 9.98 -3.33 -20.19
CA LYS A 134 10.98 -3.75 -21.21
C LYS A 134 12.04 -2.68 -21.40
N ASN A 135 11.65 -1.41 -21.55
CA ASN A 135 12.60 -0.31 -21.68
C ASN A 135 13.51 -0.19 -20.45
N PHE A 136 12.95 -0.38 -19.25
CA PHE A 136 13.73 -0.37 -18.02
C PHE A 136 14.74 -1.52 -17.96
N CYS A 137 14.35 -2.74 -18.35
CA CYS A 137 15.25 -3.87 -18.46
C CYS A 137 16.38 -3.62 -19.46
N ASP A 138 16.09 -2.98 -20.59
CA ASP A 138 17.08 -2.69 -21.61
C ASP A 138 18.11 -1.63 -21.14
N ARG A 139 17.68 -0.63 -20.31
CA ARG A 139 18.59 0.29 -19.62
C ARG A 139 19.48 -0.46 -18.60
N ALA A 140 18.91 -1.31 -17.77
CA ALA A 140 19.62 -2.05 -16.74
C ALA A 140 20.69 -2.98 -17.32
N LYS A 141 20.47 -3.56 -18.51
CA LYS A 141 21.46 -4.36 -19.24
C LYS A 141 22.69 -3.57 -19.63
N GLN A 142 22.55 -2.25 -19.86
CA GLN A 142 23.68 -1.37 -20.25
C GLN A 142 24.58 -1.01 -19.07
N SER A 143 24.09 -1.14 -17.83
CA SER A 143 24.79 -0.81 -16.58
C SER A 143 24.66 -1.93 -15.55
N ILE A 144 25.14 -3.12 -15.91
CA ILE A 144 24.95 -4.36 -15.14
C ILE A 144 25.58 -4.33 -13.73
N GLN A 145 26.55 -3.44 -13.50
CA GLN A 145 27.20 -3.25 -12.20
C GLN A 145 26.42 -2.33 -11.27
N THR A 146 25.34 -1.71 -11.75
CA THR A 146 24.52 -0.79 -10.97
C THR A 146 23.14 -1.40 -10.76
N ASN A 147 22.68 -1.41 -9.52
CA ASN A 147 21.34 -1.87 -9.20
C ASN A 147 20.27 -0.89 -9.71
N HIS A 148 19.17 -1.44 -10.18
CA HIS A 148 18.01 -0.71 -10.69
C HIS A 148 16.77 -1.12 -9.92
N VAL A 149 15.87 -0.19 -9.63
CA VAL A 149 14.65 -0.45 -8.85
C VAL A 149 13.41 -0.09 -9.65
N PHE A 150 12.54 -1.06 -9.87
CA PHE A 150 11.24 -0.87 -10.51
C PHE A 150 10.15 -0.90 -9.45
N ILE A 151 9.42 0.21 -9.26
CA ILE A 151 8.37 0.35 -8.26
C ILE A 151 7.01 0.24 -8.93
N ILE A 152 6.15 -0.64 -8.41
CA ILE A 152 4.77 -0.84 -8.87
C ILE A 152 3.85 -0.50 -7.71
N ASP A 153 3.25 0.68 -7.74
CA ASP A 153 2.24 1.06 -6.76
C ASP A 153 0.89 0.42 -7.09
N GLU A 154 0.12 0.07 -6.06
CA GLU A 154 -1.17 -0.60 -6.17
C GLU A 154 -1.13 -1.84 -7.08
N ILE A 155 -0.13 -2.69 -6.88
CA ILE A 155 0.15 -3.85 -7.75
C ILE A 155 -1.07 -4.78 -7.91
N ASN A 156 -1.93 -4.87 -6.91
CA ASN A 156 -3.14 -5.69 -6.89
C ASN A 156 -4.33 -5.07 -7.65
N ARG A 157 -4.28 -3.79 -8.08
CA ARG A 157 -5.36 -3.17 -8.87
C ARG A 157 -5.36 -3.59 -10.32
N GLY A 158 -4.25 -4.14 -10.83
CA GLY A 158 -4.15 -4.71 -12.17
C GLY A 158 -4.29 -6.23 -12.16
N ASN A 159 -4.63 -6.81 -13.32
CA ASN A 159 -4.51 -8.27 -13.49
C ASN A 159 -3.04 -8.63 -13.73
N ILE A 160 -2.32 -8.94 -12.65
CA ILE A 160 -0.87 -9.11 -12.68
C ILE A 160 -0.45 -10.25 -13.61
N ALA A 161 -1.17 -11.38 -13.60
CA ALA A 161 -0.87 -12.51 -14.48
C ALA A 161 -0.98 -12.13 -15.97
N LYS A 162 -1.96 -11.28 -16.31
CA LYS A 162 -2.14 -10.76 -17.67
C LYS A 162 -1.09 -9.71 -18.03
N ILE A 163 -0.71 -8.83 -17.08
CA ILE A 163 0.26 -7.75 -17.32
C ILE A 163 1.68 -8.31 -17.49
N PHE A 164 2.08 -9.26 -16.63
CA PHE A 164 3.40 -9.88 -16.72
C PHE A 164 3.48 -10.97 -17.80
N GLY A 165 2.36 -11.62 -18.09
CA GLY A 165 2.33 -12.74 -19.05
C GLY A 165 3.41 -13.78 -18.74
N GLU A 166 4.19 -14.15 -19.74
CA GLU A 166 5.30 -15.11 -19.64
C GLU A 166 6.47 -14.63 -18.77
N LEU A 167 6.60 -13.32 -18.56
CA LEU A 167 7.66 -12.74 -17.74
C LEU A 167 7.51 -13.10 -16.25
N ILE A 168 6.35 -13.58 -15.84
CA ILE A 168 6.14 -14.01 -14.45
C ILE A 168 7.16 -15.05 -14.01
N THR A 169 7.66 -15.88 -14.92
CA THR A 169 8.74 -16.84 -14.67
C THR A 169 10.11 -16.15 -14.65
N LEU A 170 10.32 -15.17 -15.50
CA LEU A 170 11.62 -14.50 -15.68
C LEU A 170 11.98 -13.55 -14.54
N ILE A 171 10.99 -13.08 -13.77
CA ILE A 171 11.25 -12.25 -12.58
C ILE A 171 11.76 -13.06 -11.40
N GLU A 172 11.68 -14.38 -11.43
CA GLU A 172 12.21 -15.28 -10.40
C GLU A 172 13.73 -15.10 -10.27
N PRO A 173 14.31 -14.93 -9.07
CA PRO A 173 15.72 -14.61 -8.92
C PRO A 173 16.65 -15.61 -9.64
N SER A 174 16.38 -16.92 -9.53
CA SER A 174 17.19 -17.96 -10.19
C SER A 174 17.11 -17.93 -11.71
N LYS A 175 16.04 -17.33 -12.30
CA LYS A 175 15.80 -17.25 -13.75
C LYS A 175 16.29 -15.96 -14.40
N ARG A 176 16.85 -15.03 -13.60
CA ARG A 176 17.40 -13.77 -14.10
C ARG A 176 18.61 -13.98 -14.99
N ILE A 177 18.84 -13.06 -15.94
CA ILE A 177 20.04 -13.06 -16.80
C ILE A 177 21.28 -12.89 -15.91
N GLY A 178 22.26 -13.76 -16.06
CA GLY A 178 23.47 -13.79 -15.24
C GLY A 178 23.45 -14.88 -14.16
N GLN A 179 22.29 -15.47 -13.88
CA GLN A 179 22.15 -16.59 -12.95
C GLN A 179 22.34 -17.94 -13.67
N LEU A 180 22.68 -18.99 -12.92
CA LEU A 180 22.93 -20.33 -13.46
C LEU A 180 21.74 -20.90 -14.26
N GLU A 181 20.51 -20.63 -13.82
CA GLU A 181 19.27 -21.03 -14.47
C GLU A 181 18.67 -19.92 -15.34
N GLY A 182 19.47 -18.92 -15.68
CA GLY A 182 19.03 -17.76 -16.47
C GLY A 182 18.27 -18.18 -17.73
N THR A 183 17.07 -17.65 -17.88
CA THR A 183 16.12 -18.09 -18.90
C THR A 183 15.68 -16.92 -19.77
N TYR A 184 15.47 -17.20 -21.06
CA TYR A 184 14.94 -16.23 -22.01
C TYR A 184 13.62 -16.74 -22.57
N THR A 185 12.71 -15.81 -22.88
CA THR A 185 11.48 -16.09 -23.64
C THR A 185 11.49 -15.33 -24.95
N ARG A 186 10.65 -15.76 -25.90
CA ARG A 186 10.42 -15.01 -27.13
C ARG A 186 9.14 -14.19 -27.00
N LEU A 187 9.27 -12.88 -27.09
CA LEU A 187 8.15 -11.95 -26.97
C LEU A 187 7.11 -12.15 -28.10
N PRO A 188 5.82 -11.96 -27.85
CA PRO A 188 4.75 -12.31 -28.80
C PRO A 188 4.65 -11.39 -30.01
N TYR A 189 4.97 -10.09 -29.90
CA TYR A 189 4.85 -9.15 -31.02
C TYR A 189 6.16 -8.98 -31.77
N SER A 190 7.24 -8.60 -31.10
CA SER A 190 8.56 -8.38 -31.72
C SER A 190 9.27 -9.65 -32.14
N LYS A 191 8.94 -10.78 -31.52
CA LYS A 191 9.67 -12.07 -31.62
C LYS A 191 11.12 -11.99 -31.10
N GLU A 192 11.48 -10.92 -30.41
CA GLU A 192 12.78 -10.77 -29.77
C GLU A 192 12.96 -11.75 -28.61
N SER A 193 14.19 -12.18 -28.38
CA SER A 193 14.57 -12.94 -27.19
C SER A 193 14.72 -11.98 -26.01
N PHE A 194 13.94 -12.19 -24.95
CA PHE A 194 13.91 -11.32 -23.79
C PHE A 194 14.15 -12.09 -22.50
N GLY A 195 14.92 -11.48 -21.59
CA GLY A 195 15.14 -11.94 -20.23
C GLY A 195 15.33 -10.76 -19.30
N VAL A 196 15.02 -10.94 -18.03
CA VAL A 196 15.12 -9.92 -16.99
C VAL A 196 16.53 -9.95 -16.37
N PRO A 197 17.30 -8.85 -16.38
CA PRO A 197 18.63 -8.81 -15.79
C PRO A 197 18.61 -8.92 -14.26
N ASP A 198 19.69 -9.49 -13.70
CA ASP A 198 19.75 -9.77 -12.26
C ASP A 198 19.90 -8.51 -11.40
N ASN A 199 20.43 -7.42 -11.96
CA ASN A 199 20.58 -6.14 -11.27
C ASN A 199 19.26 -5.33 -11.15
N ILE A 200 18.11 -5.93 -11.46
CA ILE A 200 16.79 -5.31 -11.26
C ILE A 200 16.15 -5.81 -9.96
N TYR A 201 15.64 -4.89 -9.18
CA TYR A 201 14.78 -5.13 -8.02
C TYR A 201 13.36 -4.64 -8.31
N ILE A 202 12.36 -5.44 -7.95
CA ILE A 202 10.94 -5.09 -8.16
C ILE A 202 10.28 -4.92 -6.80
N ILE A 203 9.74 -3.73 -6.54
CA ILE A 203 9.05 -3.40 -5.30
C ILE A 203 7.59 -3.08 -5.61
N GLY A 204 6.66 -3.84 -5.06
CA GLY A 204 5.23 -3.57 -5.15
C GLY A 204 4.68 -2.96 -3.87
N THR A 205 3.61 -2.16 -3.97
CA THR A 205 2.76 -1.81 -2.82
C THR A 205 1.35 -2.35 -3.03
N MET A 206 0.67 -2.67 -1.92
CA MET A 206 -0.69 -3.19 -1.94
C MET A 206 -1.48 -2.68 -0.74
N ASN A 207 -2.66 -2.09 -0.99
CA ASN A 207 -3.62 -1.79 0.06
C ASN A 207 -4.49 -3.02 0.34
N THR A 208 -4.54 -3.46 1.60
CA THR A 208 -5.32 -4.64 2.00
C THR A 208 -6.79 -4.34 2.25
N ALA A 209 -7.13 -3.08 2.57
CA ALA A 209 -8.51 -2.67 2.80
C ALA A 209 -9.39 -2.71 1.54
N ASP A 210 -8.80 -2.66 0.34
CA ASP A 210 -9.54 -2.65 -0.93
C ASP A 210 -10.05 -4.04 -1.31
N ARG A 211 -11.27 -4.39 -0.92
CA ARG A 211 -11.91 -5.70 -1.21
C ARG A 211 -12.28 -5.92 -2.68
N SER A 212 -12.34 -4.87 -3.49
CA SER A 212 -12.71 -4.95 -4.92
C SER A 212 -11.60 -5.50 -5.81
N ILE A 213 -10.48 -5.89 -5.24
CA ILE A 213 -9.23 -6.17 -5.94
C ILE A 213 -8.95 -7.67 -5.95
N SER A 214 -8.43 -8.14 -7.08
CA SER A 214 -8.09 -9.55 -7.28
C SER A 214 -7.11 -10.05 -6.20
N THR A 215 -7.41 -11.21 -5.63
CA THR A 215 -6.44 -11.94 -4.80
C THR A 215 -5.18 -12.17 -5.62
N ILE A 216 -4.02 -11.88 -5.03
CA ILE A 216 -2.73 -12.14 -5.70
C ILE A 216 -2.64 -13.63 -6.02
N ASP A 217 -2.42 -13.92 -7.30
CA ASP A 217 -2.24 -15.29 -7.81
C ASP A 217 -1.11 -16.00 -7.05
N THR A 218 -1.32 -17.29 -6.78
CA THR A 218 -0.35 -18.18 -6.14
C THR A 218 1.02 -18.17 -6.83
N ALA A 219 1.04 -17.96 -8.15
CA ALA A 219 2.27 -17.85 -8.95
C ALA A 219 3.13 -16.65 -8.52
N LEU A 220 2.51 -15.51 -8.18
CA LEU A 220 3.20 -14.32 -7.68
C LEU A 220 3.66 -14.47 -6.24
N ARG A 221 2.83 -15.12 -5.40
CA ARG A 221 3.19 -15.32 -3.99
C ARG A 221 4.54 -16.04 -3.82
N ARG A 222 4.88 -16.92 -4.75
CA ARG A 222 6.16 -17.64 -4.73
C ARG A 222 7.37 -16.83 -5.23
N ARG A 223 7.11 -15.71 -5.93
CA ARG A 223 8.15 -14.89 -6.56
C ARG A 223 8.46 -13.58 -5.84
N PHE A 224 7.58 -13.18 -4.93
CA PHE A 224 7.73 -11.99 -4.12
C PHE A 224 7.82 -12.35 -2.65
N GLN A 225 8.67 -11.63 -1.91
CA GLN A 225 8.58 -11.58 -0.47
C GLN A 225 7.54 -10.55 -0.08
N PHE A 226 6.71 -10.89 0.92
CA PHE A 226 5.66 -10.02 1.41
C PHE A 226 6.07 -9.45 2.76
N LYS A 227 6.08 -8.12 2.87
CA LYS A 227 6.33 -7.43 4.14
C LYS A 227 5.11 -6.63 4.54
N GLU A 228 4.54 -6.98 5.67
CA GLU A 228 3.41 -6.26 6.23
C GLU A 228 3.84 -4.92 6.83
N ILE A 229 3.10 -3.86 6.51
CA ILE A 229 3.30 -2.52 7.05
C ILE A 229 2.03 -2.13 7.80
N GLN A 230 2.02 -2.39 9.10
CA GLN A 230 0.94 -2.05 10.01
C GLN A 230 1.02 -0.58 10.46
N PRO A 231 -0.11 0.01 10.93
CA PRO A 231 -0.07 1.29 11.60
C PRO A 231 0.90 1.24 12.79
N ASP A 232 1.81 2.20 12.83
CA ASP A 232 2.72 2.38 13.97
C ASP A 232 2.38 3.66 14.73
N PRO A 233 1.58 3.58 15.81
CA PRO A 233 1.26 4.75 16.63
C PRO A 233 2.49 5.36 17.33
N SER A 234 3.59 4.64 17.49
CA SER A 234 4.79 5.14 18.17
C SER A 234 5.44 6.31 17.41
N VAL A 235 5.25 6.38 16.10
CA VAL A 235 5.68 7.50 15.25
C VAL A 235 5.05 8.83 15.71
N LEU A 236 3.87 8.77 16.37
CA LEU A 236 3.13 9.92 16.87
C LEU A 236 3.38 10.21 18.36
N SER A 237 4.33 9.52 19.00
CA SER A 237 4.56 9.57 20.46
C SER A 237 4.86 10.96 21.02
N LYS A 238 5.39 11.87 20.19
CA LYS A 238 5.74 13.24 20.59
C LYS A 238 4.71 14.27 20.12
N ILE A 239 3.58 13.82 19.56
CA ILE A 239 2.55 14.72 19.02
C ILE A 239 1.38 14.77 19.99
N TYR A 240 1.12 15.98 20.48
CA TYR A 240 0.01 16.31 21.38
C TYR A 240 -0.76 17.50 20.81
N VAL A 241 -2.08 17.44 20.90
CA VAL A 241 -2.95 18.61 20.68
C VAL A 241 -3.53 18.97 22.04
N GLU A 242 -3.09 20.09 22.61
CA GLU A 242 -3.28 20.41 24.03
C GLU A 242 -2.80 19.25 24.92
N GLU A 243 -3.68 18.61 25.68
CA GLU A 243 -3.35 17.47 26.55
C GLU A 243 -3.64 16.11 25.88
N LEU A 244 -4.16 16.10 24.65
CA LEU A 244 -4.54 14.87 23.93
C LEU A 244 -3.33 14.23 23.26
N SER A 245 -2.98 13.01 23.65
CA SER A 245 -1.96 12.20 22.98
C SER A 245 -2.50 11.61 21.67
N ILE A 246 -1.91 12.01 20.55
CA ILE A 246 -2.32 11.50 19.22
C ILE A 246 -1.96 10.01 19.04
N GLN A 247 -0.88 9.56 19.68
CA GLN A 247 -0.53 8.15 19.73
C GLN A 247 -1.63 7.30 20.38
N GLN A 248 -2.13 7.73 21.55
CA GLN A 248 -3.19 7.01 22.26
C GLN A 248 -4.50 7.04 21.50
N LEU A 249 -4.85 8.20 20.93
CA LEU A 249 -6.04 8.39 20.12
C LEU A 249 -6.07 7.36 18.96
N LEU A 250 -5.00 7.28 18.16
CA LEU A 250 -4.89 6.34 17.05
C LEU A 250 -4.94 4.88 17.54
N SER A 251 -4.23 4.57 18.63
CA SER A 251 -4.21 3.22 19.19
C SER A 251 -5.59 2.75 19.61
N HIS A 252 -6.36 3.61 20.32
CA HIS A 252 -7.72 3.27 20.75
C HIS A 252 -8.69 3.13 19.58
N MET A 253 -8.60 4.02 18.56
CA MET A 253 -9.42 3.89 17.35
C MET A 253 -9.15 2.56 16.66
N ASN A 254 -7.89 2.22 16.44
CA ASN A 254 -7.50 1.00 15.74
C ASN A 254 -7.89 -0.26 16.52
N GLN A 255 -7.79 -0.24 17.85
CA GLN A 255 -8.28 -1.33 18.69
C GLN A 255 -9.79 -1.56 18.51
N LYS A 256 -10.59 -0.49 18.49
CA LYS A 256 -12.04 -0.57 18.27
C LYS A 256 -12.37 -1.06 16.86
N ILE A 257 -11.67 -0.54 15.84
CA ILE A 257 -11.88 -0.94 14.45
C ILE A 257 -11.56 -2.43 14.28
N SER A 258 -10.46 -2.92 14.83
CA SER A 258 -10.08 -4.33 14.75
C SER A 258 -11.13 -5.27 15.33
N VAL A 259 -11.86 -4.84 16.39
CA VAL A 259 -12.93 -5.62 17.02
C VAL A 259 -14.24 -5.52 16.26
N LEU A 260 -14.57 -4.33 15.72
CA LEU A 260 -15.88 -4.07 15.07
C LEU A 260 -15.90 -4.49 13.60
N TYR A 261 -14.73 -4.64 13.00
CA TYR A 261 -14.56 -4.94 11.59
C TYR A 261 -13.42 -5.96 11.37
N ASP A 262 -12.18 -5.52 11.16
CA ASP A 262 -10.98 -6.37 11.08
C ASP A 262 -9.69 -5.54 11.22
N ARG A 263 -8.53 -6.21 11.19
CA ARG A 263 -7.22 -5.58 11.31
C ARG A 263 -6.76 -4.86 10.03
N GLU A 264 -7.28 -5.24 8.88
CA GLU A 264 -6.88 -4.71 7.57
C GLU A 264 -7.47 -3.32 7.30
N HIS A 265 -8.51 -2.94 8.07
CA HIS A 265 -9.17 -1.64 7.98
C HIS A 265 -8.75 -0.67 9.08
N THR A 266 -7.63 -0.93 9.76
CA THR A 266 -7.08 0.01 10.74
C THR A 266 -6.55 1.28 10.06
N ILE A 267 -6.55 2.39 10.80
CA ILE A 267 -6.16 3.71 10.30
C ILE A 267 -4.64 3.87 10.40
N GLY A 268 -3.99 4.23 9.30
CA GLY A 268 -2.55 4.48 9.28
C GLY A 268 -2.15 5.77 10.01
N HIS A 269 -0.94 5.80 10.57
CA HIS A 269 -0.40 6.95 11.28
C HIS A 269 -0.14 8.16 10.37
N ALA A 270 0.01 7.96 9.06
CA ALA A 270 0.29 9.02 8.10
C ALA A 270 -0.82 10.08 8.05
N TYR A 271 -2.07 9.73 8.33
CA TYR A 271 -3.18 10.69 8.40
C TYR A 271 -2.95 11.78 9.46
N PHE A 272 -2.22 11.47 10.54
CA PHE A 272 -1.98 12.38 11.65
C PHE A 272 -0.62 13.12 11.56
N MET A 273 0.20 12.81 10.56
CA MET A 273 1.51 13.46 10.38
C MET A 273 1.45 14.99 10.20
N PRO A 274 0.40 15.60 9.63
CA PRO A 274 0.29 17.06 9.57
C PRO A 274 0.34 17.74 10.96
N LEU A 275 -0.10 17.04 12.01
CA LEU A 275 -0.03 17.54 13.40
C LEU A 275 1.41 17.67 13.93
N LYS A 276 2.39 17.03 13.30
CA LYS A 276 3.80 17.21 13.68
C LYS A 276 4.26 18.66 13.51
N ASN A 277 3.77 19.32 12.46
CA ASN A 277 4.14 20.71 12.14
C ASN A 277 3.13 21.73 12.69
N ASN A 278 1.87 21.34 12.85
CA ASN A 278 0.80 22.23 13.32
C ASN A 278 -0.15 21.48 14.27
N PRO A 279 0.24 21.28 15.56
CA PRO A 279 -0.53 20.51 16.53
C PRO A 279 -1.68 21.32 17.14
N THR A 280 -2.68 21.69 16.34
CA THR A 280 -3.83 22.48 16.78
C THR A 280 -5.14 21.70 16.65
N VAL A 281 -6.17 22.12 17.38
CA VAL A 281 -7.51 21.53 17.32
C VAL A 281 -8.11 21.68 15.91
N GLU A 282 -7.82 22.80 15.25
CA GLU A 282 -8.28 23.07 13.88
C GLU A 282 -7.69 22.07 12.88
N THR A 283 -6.39 21.76 13.00
CA THR A 283 -5.74 20.76 12.16
C THR A 283 -6.30 19.37 12.43
N LEU A 284 -6.50 19.01 13.70
CA LEU A 284 -7.11 17.74 14.08
C LEU A 284 -8.54 17.64 13.55
N ALA A 285 -9.34 18.70 13.68
CA ALA A 285 -10.70 18.77 13.15
C ALA A 285 -10.73 18.60 11.61
N SER A 286 -9.77 19.21 10.91
CA SER A 286 -9.63 19.06 9.46
C SER A 286 -9.35 17.61 9.08
N ILE A 287 -8.40 16.95 9.76
CA ILE A 287 -8.06 15.54 9.52
C ILE A 287 -9.29 14.64 9.73
N PHE A 288 -10.02 14.85 10.83
CA PHE A 288 -11.22 14.06 11.10
C PHE A 288 -12.32 14.28 10.08
N LYS A 289 -12.60 15.53 9.70
CA LYS A 289 -13.68 15.86 8.74
C LYS A 289 -13.35 15.40 7.33
N SER A 290 -12.10 15.57 6.89
CA SER A 290 -11.72 15.35 5.49
C SER A 290 -11.18 13.94 5.20
N ALA A 291 -10.72 13.21 6.22
CA ALA A 291 -10.10 11.90 6.03
C ALA A 291 -10.71 10.82 6.93
N ILE A 292 -10.71 11.01 8.25
CA ILE A 292 -11.05 9.92 9.18
C ILE A 292 -12.54 9.57 9.11
N LEU A 293 -13.44 10.55 9.17
CA LEU A 293 -14.87 10.29 9.12
C LEU A 293 -15.31 9.69 7.78
N PRO A 294 -14.90 10.21 6.61
CA PRO A 294 -15.19 9.57 5.33
C PRO A 294 -14.65 8.13 5.24
N LEU A 295 -13.45 7.87 5.76
CA LEU A 295 -12.87 6.53 5.79
C LEU A 295 -13.70 5.56 6.65
N LEU A 296 -14.17 5.99 7.83
CA LEU A 296 -15.05 5.19 8.68
C LEU A 296 -16.42 4.94 8.02
N GLN A 297 -16.96 5.92 7.29
CA GLN A 297 -18.21 5.77 6.53
C GLN A 297 -18.05 4.71 5.42
N GLU A 298 -16.93 4.70 4.73
CA GLU A 298 -16.61 3.69 3.73
C GLU A 298 -16.46 2.29 4.37
N TYR A 299 -15.70 2.17 5.43
CA TYR A 299 -15.42 0.90 6.09
C TYR A 299 -16.67 0.24 6.67
N PHE A 300 -17.52 1.03 7.30
CA PHE A 300 -18.74 0.53 7.95
C PHE A 300 -20.01 0.62 7.07
N TYR A 301 -19.87 0.98 5.77
CA TYR A 301 -21.00 1.10 4.85
C TYR A 301 -22.13 1.97 5.44
N GLU A 302 -21.75 3.12 6.03
CA GLU A 302 -22.66 4.06 6.70
C GLU A 302 -23.42 3.46 7.92
N ASP A 303 -22.93 2.36 8.51
CA ASP A 303 -23.39 1.91 9.82
C ASP A 303 -22.94 2.91 10.90
N TYR A 304 -23.72 3.95 11.08
CA TYR A 304 -23.39 5.05 11.99
C TYR A 304 -23.29 4.61 13.46
N GLU A 305 -23.93 3.50 13.87
CA GLU A 305 -23.75 2.97 15.23
C GLU A 305 -22.31 2.49 15.46
N LYS A 306 -21.75 1.75 14.53
CA LYS A 306 -20.34 1.33 14.65
C LYS A 306 -19.40 2.52 14.58
N ILE A 307 -19.67 3.50 13.72
CA ILE A 307 -18.85 4.72 13.65
C ILE A 307 -18.89 5.47 14.98
N ARG A 308 -20.07 5.61 15.61
CA ARG A 308 -20.24 6.20 16.95
C ARG A 308 -19.44 5.45 18.03
N LEU A 309 -19.40 4.11 17.96
CA LEU A 309 -18.57 3.31 18.88
C LEU A 309 -17.09 3.58 18.70
N VAL A 310 -16.60 3.67 17.47
CA VAL A 310 -15.20 4.03 17.18
C VAL A 310 -14.88 5.42 17.74
N LEU A 311 -15.75 6.41 17.48
CA LEU A 311 -15.59 7.80 17.92
C LEU A 311 -15.93 8.04 19.41
N GLY A 312 -16.36 7.01 20.13
CA GLY A 312 -16.69 7.10 21.55
C GLY A 312 -17.95 7.90 21.87
N ASP A 313 -18.79 8.20 20.88
CA ASP A 313 -20.00 9.01 21.05
C ASP A 313 -21.03 8.36 21.99
N ASN A 314 -21.02 7.04 22.11
CA ASN A 314 -21.85 6.29 23.04
C ASN A 314 -21.52 6.55 24.52
N LYS A 315 -20.35 7.09 24.83
CA LYS A 315 -19.91 7.43 26.18
C LYS A 315 -20.12 8.90 26.54
N LYS A 316 -20.44 9.75 25.56
CA LYS A 316 -20.58 11.20 25.72
C LYS A 316 -22.00 11.57 26.16
N VAL A 317 -22.11 12.16 27.34
CA VAL A 317 -23.39 12.62 27.90
C VAL A 317 -23.87 13.89 27.21
N ASN A 318 -22.92 14.77 26.84
CA ASN A 318 -23.23 16.04 26.20
C ASN A 318 -23.27 15.88 24.69
N GLU A 319 -24.44 16.11 24.08
CA GLU A 319 -24.63 16.03 22.63
C GLU A 319 -23.71 16.98 21.86
N SER A 320 -23.34 18.13 22.45
CA SER A 320 -22.41 19.06 21.80
C SER A 320 -21.03 18.48 21.57
N GLU A 321 -20.62 17.43 22.29
CA GLU A 321 -19.35 16.74 22.17
C GLU A 321 -19.46 15.49 21.28
N GLN A 322 -20.66 15.04 20.91
CA GLN A 322 -20.85 13.91 20.01
C GLN A 322 -20.56 14.32 18.57
N PHE A 323 -19.70 13.58 17.89
CA PHE A 323 -19.39 13.79 16.46
C PHE A 323 -20.57 13.41 15.57
N ILE A 324 -21.33 12.40 15.99
CA ILE A 324 -22.55 11.94 15.32
C ILE A 324 -23.66 11.87 16.36
N ILE A 325 -24.67 12.74 16.20
CA ILE A 325 -25.85 12.79 17.04
C ILE A 325 -26.84 11.74 16.52
N LYS A 326 -27.40 10.96 17.44
CA LYS A 326 -28.43 9.95 17.18
C LYS A 326 -29.77 10.48 17.64
N ASN A 327 -30.70 10.72 16.72
CA ASN A 327 -32.05 11.16 16.99
C ASN A 327 -33.05 10.02 16.76
N VAL A 328 -34.03 9.90 17.65
CA VAL A 328 -35.19 9.03 17.44
C VAL A 328 -36.07 9.64 16.36
N VAL A 329 -36.48 8.84 15.40
CA VAL A 329 -37.40 9.30 14.35
C VAL A 329 -38.85 9.17 14.86
N ASP A 330 -39.58 10.30 14.88
CA ASP A 330 -41.01 10.30 15.12
C ASP A 330 -41.72 9.99 13.79
N TYR A 331 -42.12 8.74 13.63
CA TYR A 331 -42.78 8.26 12.41
C TYR A 331 -44.16 8.85 12.24
N ASP A 332 -44.91 8.98 13.34
CA ASP A 332 -46.29 9.52 13.28
C ASP A 332 -46.28 10.99 12.82
N ALA A 333 -45.23 11.73 13.21
CA ALA A 333 -45.05 13.11 12.74
C ALA A 333 -44.64 13.18 11.27
N LEU A 334 -43.88 12.19 10.76
CA LEU A 334 -43.37 12.19 9.38
C LEU A 334 -44.37 11.60 8.37
N PHE A 335 -45.01 10.49 8.71
CA PHE A 335 -45.77 9.68 7.76
C PHE A 335 -47.29 9.56 8.12
N GLY A 336 -47.71 10.08 9.29
CA GLY A 336 -49.00 9.82 9.84
C GLY A 336 -49.12 8.39 10.38
N SER A 337 -50.33 7.96 10.80
CA SER A 337 -50.51 6.59 11.26
C SER A 337 -50.36 5.63 10.09
N THR A 338 -49.41 4.69 10.20
CA THR A 338 -49.12 3.65 9.21
C THR A 338 -49.38 2.28 9.81
N ASP A 339 -49.85 1.32 8.99
CA ASP A 339 -50.03 -0.07 9.39
C ASP A 339 -48.68 -0.87 9.42
N PHE A 340 -47.57 -0.19 9.15
CA PHE A 340 -46.23 -0.80 9.17
C PHE A 340 -45.55 -0.60 10.54
N ASP A 341 -45.17 -1.70 11.17
CA ASP A 341 -44.24 -1.67 12.29
C ASP A 341 -42.82 -1.41 11.77
N LEU A 342 -42.40 -0.15 11.82
CA LEU A 342 -41.08 0.29 11.34
C LEU A 342 -40.00 0.10 12.39
N GLY A 343 -40.33 -0.40 13.58
CA GLY A 343 -39.41 -0.57 14.71
C GLY A 343 -38.77 0.74 15.17
N ASP A 344 -37.77 0.66 16.05
CA ASP A 344 -36.97 1.81 16.45
C ASP A 344 -36.04 2.22 15.32
N SER A 345 -36.32 3.32 14.65
CA SER A 345 -35.42 3.90 13.64
C SER A 345 -34.79 5.18 14.13
N PHE A 346 -33.56 5.36 13.72
CA PHE A 346 -32.75 6.48 14.14
C PHE A 346 -32.27 7.27 12.94
N GLN A 347 -32.24 8.58 13.10
CA GLN A 347 -31.61 9.50 12.16
C GLN A 347 -30.27 9.95 12.75
N TYR A 348 -29.23 9.86 11.95
CA TYR A 348 -27.89 10.27 12.34
C TYR A 348 -27.54 11.59 11.69
N LYS A 349 -26.99 12.51 12.49
CA LYS A 349 -26.56 13.83 12.04
C LYS A 349 -25.12 14.09 12.44
N ILE A 350 -24.26 14.43 11.48
CA ILE A 350 -22.89 14.85 11.74
C ILE A 350 -22.92 16.22 12.43
N ASN A 351 -22.31 16.31 13.61
CA ASN A 351 -22.17 17.53 14.39
C ASN A 351 -20.85 18.23 14.05
N ALA A 352 -20.88 19.15 13.10
CA ALA A 352 -19.69 19.87 12.65
C ALA A 352 -19.00 20.68 13.77
N ALA A 353 -19.74 21.11 14.80
CA ALA A 353 -19.20 21.89 15.92
C ALA A 353 -18.36 21.03 16.86
N ALA A 354 -18.68 19.76 17.06
CA ALA A 354 -17.96 18.85 17.95
C ALA A 354 -16.48 18.69 17.57
N PHE A 355 -16.17 18.77 16.28
CA PHE A 355 -14.78 18.64 15.80
C PHE A 355 -13.85 19.77 16.28
N SER A 356 -14.41 20.91 16.67
CA SER A 356 -13.62 22.03 17.23
C SER A 356 -13.56 22.00 18.76
N ILE A 357 -14.05 20.94 19.40
CA ILE A 357 -14.07 20.77 20.86
C ILE A 357 -13.08 19.66 21.23
N ILE A 358 -11.95 20.02 21.84
CA ILE A 358 -10.91 19.04 22.21
C ILE A 358 -11.45 17.92 23.11
N LYS A 359 -12.37 18.24 24.03
CA LYS A 359 -13.01 17.25 24.92
C LYS A 359 -13.74 16.14 24.17
N ALA A 360 -14.24 16.42 22.96
CA ALA A 360 -14.89 15.42 22.13
C ALA A 360 -13.98 14.24 21.77
N TYR A 361 -12.68 14.47 21.68
CA TYR A 361 -11.68 13.47 21.31
C TYR A 361 -11.19 12.63 22.50
N HIS A 362 -11.33 13.13 23.74
CA HIS A 362 -10.85 12.42 24.94
C HIS A 362 -11.63 11.12 25.23
N SER A 363 -12.83 10.98 24.66
CA SER A 363 -13.67 9.78 24.82
C SER A 363 -13.39 8.70 23.78
N ILE A 364 -12.57 9.01 22.78
CA ILE A 364 -12.09 8.03 21.79
C ILE A 364 -11.06 7.12 22.45
#